data_2f0d0f65ea72d90f6f804d4a5605f7ec
#
_entry.id   2f0d0f65ea72d90f6f804d4a5605f7ec
#
_cell.length_a   1.000
_cell.length_b   1.000
_cell.length_c   1.000
_cell.angle_alpha   90.00
_cell.angle_beta   90.00
_cell.angle_gamma   90.00
#
_symmetry.space_group_name_H-M   'P 1'
#
loop_
_entity.id
_entity.type
_entity.pdbx_description
1 polymer ?
#
loop_
_entity_poly.entity_id
_entity_poly.type
_entity_poly.pdbx_seq_one_letter_code
_entity_poly.pdbx_strand_id
1 'polypeptide(L)'
;MRALYWDGHELRVDSHYATAKSTVAGESSEAQMALVKVHLAGICATDLQIFKGYMGFTGVPGHEFVGSVSEGLGEWIGKRVVGEINFGCGRCENCRRDLSRHCPNRRVMGILNADGAFAEYVSVPVANLYAVPDSVSDEEAVFTEPLAAAFEILTQIQLNPGDEVLVLGDGKLGNLCAQVLRLSGARITALGKHADKLALIKKSGVRTVLLNDWQPRLFDVIVEATGSAAGLELALSAVRPRGTLVLKSTIAAAHQVSLAPVVINEINVIGSRCGPFADALDALSAKRVAVTPLIDRVYALADGVSASQHAGRAGAKKILLRP
;
A
#
# COMPACT_ATOMS: atom_id res chain seq x y z
N MET A 1 -18.84 -11.99 -14.43
CA MET A 1 -17.41 -11.69 -14.63
C MET A 1 -16.52 -12.72 -13.95
N ARG A 2 -15.26 -12.85 -14.37
CA ARG A 2 -14.26 -13.65 -13.64
C ARG A 2 -13.70 -12.85 -12.47
N ALA A 3 -13.57 -13.52 -11.30
CA ALA A 3 -12.97 -12.92 -10.12
C ALA A 3 -12.23 -13.97 -9.28
N LEU A 4 -11.28 -13.55 -8.47
CA LEU A 4 -10.78 -14.35 -7.35
C LEU A 4 -11.68 -14.08 -6.15
N TYR A 5 -12.23 -15.14 -5.58
CA TYR A 5 -13.13 -15.06 -4.44
C TYR A 5 -12.51 -15.76 -3.22
N TRP A 6 -12.50 -15.06 -2.10
CA TRP A 6 -12.14 -15.57 -0.79
C TRP A 6 -13.40 -15.78 0.05
N ASP A 7 -13.69 -17.00 0.46
CA ASP A 7 -14.89 -17.35 1.25
C ASP A 7 -14.68 -17.36 2.77
N GLY A 8 -13.47 -16.98 3.21
CA GLY A 8 -13.02 -17.02 4.60
C GLY A 8 -12.15 -18.25 4.91
N HIS A 9 -12.07 -19.20 4.00
CA HIS A 9 -11.31 -20.45 4.17
C HIS A 9 -10.44 -20.77 2.94
N GLU A 10 -10.97 -20.54 1.74
CA GLU A 10 -10.29 -20.89 0.50
C GLU A 10 -10.37 -19.75 -0.53
N LEU A 11 -9.26 -19.53 -1.24
CA LEU A 11 -9.18 -18.64 -2.39
C LEU A 11 -9.43 -19.45 -3.66
N ARG A 12 -10.43 -19.07 -4.45
CA ARG A 12 -10.76 -19.75 -5.71
C ARG A 12 -11.04 -18.76 -6.85
N VAL A 13 -10.91 -19.22 -8.07
CA VAL A 13 -11.37 -18.49 -9.25
C VAL A 13 -12.86 -18.76 -9.44
N ASP A 14 -13.66 -17.72 -9.46
CA ASP A 14 -15.07 -17.76 -9.83
C ASP A 14 -15.25 -17.13 -11.22
N SER A 15 -15.66 -17.95 -12.19
CA SER A 15 -15.89 -17.50 -13.59
C SER A 15 -17.25 -16.84 -13.79
N HIS A 16 -18.15 -16.94 -12.82
CA HIS A 16 -19.55 -16.46 -12.89
C HIS A 16 -19.90 -15.49 -11.76
N TYR A 17 -18.89 -14.88 -11.12
CA TYR A 17 -19.13 -13.90 -10.08
C TYR A 17 -20.02 -12.76 -10.59
N ALA A 18 -20.94 -12.28 -9.76
CA ALA A 18 -21.82 -11.19 -10.13
C ALA A 18 -20.97 -9.95 -10.51
N THR A 19 -21.27 -9.34 -11.65
CA THR A 19 -20.56 -8.12 -12.06
C THR A 19 -20.83 -7.02 -11.04
N ALA A 20 -19.78 -6.33 -10.60
CA ALA A 20 -19.91 -5.11 -9.81
C ALA A 20 -20.84 -4.13 -10.53
N LYS A 21 -21.61 -3.36 -9.78
CA LYS A 21 -22.58 -2.41 -10.36
C LYS A 21 -22.06 -0.98 -10.17
N SER A 22 -22.37 -0.13 -11.13
CA SER A 22 -22.17 1.33 -11.01
C SER A 22 -23.17 1.99 -10.03
N THR A 23 -24.22 1.25 -9.61
CA THR A 23 -25.18 1.67 -8.59
C THR A 23 -25.29 0.63 -7.50
N VAL A 24 -25.11 1.01 -6.24
CA VAL A 24 -25.42 0.17 -5.09
C VAL A 24 -26.91 0.35 -4.78
N ALA A 25 -27.73 -0.66 -5.11
CA ALA A 25 -29.16 -0.65 -4.81
C ALA A 25 -29.37 -0.65 -3.28
N GLY A 26 -30.10 0.33 -2.76
CA GLY A 26 -30.58 0.36 -1.37
C GLY A 26 -29.81 1.22 -0.37
N GLU A 27 -28.70 1.85 -0.73
CA GLU A 27 -28.04 2.84 0.11
C GLU A 27 -28.50 4.27 -0.28
N SER A 28 -29.15 4.95 0.64
CA SER A 28 -29.57 6.35 0.58
C SER A 28 -28.39 7.34 0.70
N SER A 29 -27.21 7.00 0.25
CA SER A 29 -26.03 7.88 0.18
C SER A 29 -25.44 7.82 -1.22
N GLU A 30 -25.81 8.63 -2.01
CA GLU A 30 -25.35 9.58 -3.04
C GLU A 30 -23.89 9.50 -3.51
N ALA A 31 -23.07 8.55 -3.13
CA ALA A 31 -21.76 8.36 -3.74
C ALA A 31 -21.99 7.76 -5.15
N GLN A 32 -21.83 8.60 -6.16
CA GLN A 32 -21.81 8.14 -7.54
C GLN A 32 -20.69 7.13 -7.72
N MET A 33 -21.04 5.92 -8.15
CA MET A 33 -20.08 4.85 -8.38
C MET A 33 -19.69 4.81 -9.85
N ALA A 34 -18.44 4.46 -10.10
CA ALA A 34 -17.95 4.12 -11.42
C ALA A 34 -17.64 2.62 -11.47
N LEU A 35 -17.97 1.97 -12.58
CA LEU A 35 -17.51 0.64 -12.90
C LEU A 35 -16.21 0.74 -13.68
N VAL A 36 -15.14 0.19 -13.15
CA VAL A 36 -13.81 0.23 -13.75
C VAL A 36 -13.44 -1.15 -14.29
N LYS A 37 -13.13 -1.24 -15.58
CA LYS A 37 -12.52 -2.43 -16.17
C LYS A 37 -11.06 -2.48 -15.75
N VAL A 38 -10.68 -3.50 -15.00
CA VAL A 38 -9.32 -3.64 -14.46
C VAL A 38 -8.36 -4.07 -15.57
N HIS A 39 -7.22 -3.40 -15.66
CA HIS A 39 -6.12 -3.77 -16.56
C HIS A 39 -5.06 -4.59 -15.84
N LEU A 40 -4.65 -4.12 -14.65
CA LEU A 40 -3.71 -4.80 -13.76
C LEU A 40 -4.13 -4.60 -12.30
N ALA A 41 -3.91 -5.62 -11.48
CA ALA A 41 -4.04 -5.53 -10.04
C ALA A 41 -2.78 -6.09 -9.37
N GLY A 42 -2.37 -5.49 -8.24
CA GLY A 42 -1.18 -5.86 -7.49
C GLY A 42 -1.50 -6.66 -6.22
N ILE A 43 -0.78 -7.76 -5.97
CA ILE A 43 -0.92 -8.51 -4.72
C ILE A 43 -0.07 -7.85 -3.63
N CYS A 44 -0.75 -7.43 -2.55
CA CYS A 44 -0.17 -6.82 -1.36
C CYS A 44 0.07 -7.85 -0.25
N ALA A 45 0.92 -7.51 0.72
CA ALA A 45 1.06 -8.30 1.94
C ALA A 45 -0.25 -8.37 2.74
N THR A 46 -1.09 -7.33 2.68
CA THR A 46 -2.40 -7.29 3.33
C THR A 46 -3.33 -8.38 2.78
N ASP A 47 -3.31 -8.65 1.46
CA ASP A 47 -4.12 -9.73 0.87
C ASP A 47 -3.72 -11.10 1.46
N LEU A 48 -2.41 -11.30 1.67
CA LEU A 48 -1.89 -12.51 2.30
C LEU A 48 -2.28 -12.64 3.79
N GLN A 49 -2.50 -11.52 4.49
CA GLN A 49 -3.04 -11.53 5.86
C GLN A 49 -4.55 -11.81 5.86
N ILE A 50 -5.29 -11.32 4.85
CA ILE A 50 -6.71 -11.64 4.65
C ILE A 50 -6.90 -13.15 4.53
N PHE A 51 -6.05 -13.84 3.77
CA PHE A 51 -6.06 -15.30 3.64
C PHE A 51 -5.67 -16.05 4.93
N LYS A 52 -5.30 -15.31 5.99
CA LYS A 52 -5.08 -15.81 7.35
C LYS A 52 -6.14 -15.34 8.35
N GLY A 53 -7.25 -14.80 7.86
CA GLY A 53 -8.37 -14.33 8.68
C GLY A 53 -8.30 -12.86 9.11
N TYR A 54 -7.37 -12.06 8.60
CA TYR A 54 -7.32 -10.62 8.91
C TYR A 54 -8.63 -9.93 8.52
N MET A 55 -9.18 -9.12 9.43
CA MET A 55 -10.45 -8.37 9.30
C MET A 55 -11.71 -9.22 9.11
N GLY A 56 -11.63 -10.56 9.11
CA GLY A 56 -12.79 -11.44 8.84
C GLY A 56 -13.41 -11.22 7.45
N PHE A 57 -12.62 -10.74 6.49
CA PHE A 57 -13.11 -10.40 5.15
C PHE A 57 -13.51 -11.65 4.37
N THR A 58 -14.61 -11.55 3.65
CA THR A 58 -15.05 -12.47 2.59
C THR A 58 -15.46 -11.65 1.38
N GLY A 59 -15.21 -12.13 0.17
CA GLY A 59 -15.49 -11.40 -1.07
C GLY A 59 -14.31 -11.44 -2.05
N VAL A 60 -14.26 -10.50 -2.98
CA VAL A 60 -13.16 -10.33 -3.93
C VAL A 60 -12.06 -9.48 -3.29
N PRO A 61 -10.82 -10.00 -3.08
CA PRO A 61 -9.72 -9.21 -2.54
C PRO A 61 -9.11 -8.27 -3.58
N GLY A 62 -8.01 -7.58 -3.18
CA GLY A 62 -7.23 -6.71 -4.06
C GLY A 62 -7.61 -5.25 -3.95
N HIS A 63 -6.60 -4.41 -3.69
CA HIS A 63 -6.77 -2.98 -3.43
C HIS A 63 -5.72 -2.11 -4.11
N GLU A 64 -4.86 -2.71 -4.92
CA GLU A 64 -3.90 -2.02 -5.79
C GLU A 64 -4.28 -2.33 -7.23
N PHE A 65 -4.68 -1.33 -8.02
CA PHE A 65 -5.13 -1.57 -9.40
C PHE A 65 -4.94 -0.35 -10.29
N VAL A 66 -4.99 -0.59 -11.59
CA VAL A 66 -5.21 0.39 -12.65
C VAL A 66 -6.23 -0.18 -13.63
N GLY A 67 -7.08 0.68 -14.19
CA GLY A 67 -8.11 0.25 -15.14
C GLY A 67 -8.68 1.43 -15.92
N SER A 68 -9.69 1.18 -16.73
CA SER A 68 -10.45 2.21 -17.45
C SER A 68 -11.91 2.22 -17.01
N VAL A 69 -12.46 3.41 -16.82
CA VAL A 69 -13.89 3.56 -16.47
C VAL A 69 -14.75 3.09 -17.64
N SER A 70 -15.58 2.07 -17.41
CA SER A 70 -16.51 1.52 -18.39
C SER A 70 -17.94 2.08 -18.24
N GLU A 71 -18.35 2.38 -16.99
CA GLU A 71 -19.66 2.95 -16.67
C GLU A 71 -19.52 3.95 -15.51
N GLY A 72 -20.36 5.00 -15.49
CA GLY A 72 -20.38 6.01 -14.44
C GLY A 72 -20.66 7.40 -15.01
N LEU A 73 -20.12 8.47 -14.39
CA LEU A 73 -20.23 9.83 -14.92
C LEU A 73 -19.52 9.96 -16.26
N GLY A 74 -20.19 10.61 -17.23
CA GLY A 74 -19.74 10.72 -18.62
C GLY A 74 -18.33 11.27 -18.79
N GLU A 75 -17.94 12.23 -17.96
CA GLU A 75 -16.60 12.82 -17.98
C GLU A 75 -15.47 11.83 -17.61
N TRP A 76 -15.80 10.74 -16.92
CA TRP A 76 -14.84 9.70 -16.53
C TRP A 76 -14.78 8.51 -17.48
N ILE A 77 -15.82 8.31 -18.31
CA ILE A 77 -15.90 7.17 -19.22
C ILE A 77 -14.68 7.14 -20.16
N GLY A 78 -14.02 5.98 -20.24
CA GLY A 78 -12.82 5.75 -21.04
C GLY A 78 -11.52 6.24 -20.41
N LYS A 79 -11.55 7.07 -19.35
CA LYS A 79 -10.32 7.49 -18.68
C LYS A 79 -9.64 6.33 -17.97
N ARG A 80 -8.33 6.30 -18.07
CA ARG A 80 -7.46 5.44 -17.25
C ARG A 80 -7.41 5.98 -15.83
N VAL A 81 -7.67 5.10 -14.83
CA VAL A 81 -7.80 5.49 -13.43
C VAL A 81 -7.13 4.50 -12.49
N VAL A 82 -6.77 5.03 -11.34
CA VAL A 82 -6.52 4.32 -10.08
C VAL A 82 -7.53 4.82 -9.04
N GLY A 83 -7.67 4.14 -7.90
CA GLY A 83 -8.66 4.53 -6.89
C GLY A 83 -8.14 4.46 -5.46
N GLU A 84 -8.41 5.51 -4.66
CA GLU A 84 -8.20 5.49 -3.23
C GLU A 84 -9.16 4.48 -2.59
N ILE A 85 -8.62 3.61 -1.75
CA ILE A 85 -9.28 2.38 -1.32
C ILE A 85 -10.28 2.55 -0.17
N ASN A 86 -10.23 3.67 0.56
CA ASN A 86 -11.10 3.93 1.70
C ASN A 86 -12.34 4.70 1.27
N PHE A 87 -13.48 4.04 1.25
CA PHE A 87 -14.77 4.63 0.87
C PHE A 87 -15.44 5.20 2.13
N GLY A 88 -15.21 6.48 2.38
CA GLY A 88 -15.83 7.21 3.50
C GLY A 88 -17.32 7.46 3.26
N CYS A 89 -18.11 7.65 4.34
CA CYS A 89 -19.55 7.93 4.25
C CYS A 89 -19.89 9.38 3.83
N GLY A 90 -18.90 10.27 3.70
CA GLY A 90 -19.05 11.67 3.32
C GLY A 90 -19.71 12.60 4.36
N ARG A 91 -20.40 12.07 5.39
CA ARG A 91 -21.27 12.85 6.30
C ARG A 91 -20.89 12.84 7.78
N CYS A 92 -20.03 11.94 8.23
CA CYS A 92 -19.58 11.92 9.63
C CYS A 92 -18.57 13.04 9.91
N GLU A 93 -18.28 13.28 11.18
CA GLU A 93 -17.33 14.30 11.60
C GLU A 93 -15.95 14.13 10.98
N ASN A 94 -15.43 12.88 10.95
CA ASN A 94 -14.15 12.62 10.33
C ASN A 94 -14.14 12.96 8.82
N CYS A 95 -15.21 12.60 8.08
CA CYS A 95 -15.30 12.94 6.67
C CYS A 95 -15.35 14.46 6.42
N ARG A 96 -16.07 15.22 7.28
CA ARG A 96 -16.13 16.69 7.17
C ARG A 96 -14.82 17.39 7.52
N ARG A 97 -13.90 16.68 8.19
CA ARG A 97 -12.55 17.15 8.55
C ARG A 97 -11.47 16.60 7.59
N ASP A 98 -11.86 16.15 6.41
CA ASP A 98 -10.97 15.52 5.41
C ASP A 98 -10.23 14.26 5.92
N LEU A 99 -10.78 13.62 6.97
CA LEU A 99 -10.27 12.38 7.54
C LEU A 99 -11.11 11.16 7.08
N SER A 100 -11.49 11.12 5.81
CA SER A 100 -12.34 10.05 5.23
C SER A 100 -11.74 8.64 5.42
N ARG A 101 -10.42 8.52 5.40
CA ARG A 101 -9.68 7.27 5.68
C ARG A 101 -9.90 6.76 7.12
N HIS A 102 -10.35 7.61 8.03
CA HIS A 102 -10.68 7.31 9.43
C HIS A 102 -12.18 7.32 9.70
N CYS A 103 -13.01 7.31 8.66
CA CYS A 103 -14.45 7.22 8.79
C CYS A 103 -14.85 5.95 9.56
N PRO A 104 -15.68 6.03 10.65
CA PRO A 104 -16.11 4.86 11.39
C PRO A 104 -16.98 3.91 10.53
N ASN A 105 -17.65 4.46 9.53
CA ASN A 105 -18.51 3.71 8.60
C ASN A 105 -17.82 3.44 7.25
N ARG A 106 -16.48 3.50 7.19
CA ARG A 106 -15.77 3.27 5.92
C ARG A 106 -15.92 1.83 5.47
N ARG A 107 -16.00 1.67 4.18
CA ARG A 107 -15.69 0.41 3.48
C ARG A 107 -14.28 0.52 2.93
N VAL A 108 -13.58 -0.60 2.78
CA VAL A 108 -12.21 -0.60 2.23
C VAL A 108 -12.14 -1.66 1.14
N MET A 109 -11.84 -1.22 -0.07
CA MET A 109 -11.75 -2.04 -1.27
C MET A 109 -10.92 -3.31 -1.00
N GLY A 110 -11.50 -4.48 -1.23
CA GLY A 110 -10.84 -5.78 -1.09
C GLY A 110 -10.38 -6.15 0.33
N ILE A 111 -10.81 -5.39 1.37
CA ILE A 111 -10.35 -5.58 2.75
C ILE A 111 -11.51 -5.54 3.76
N LEU A 112 -12.48 -4.66 3.58
CA LEU A 112 -13.58 -4.46 4.55
C LEU A 112 -14.86 -4.04 3.84
N ASN A 113 -15.85 -4.92 3.81
CA ASN A 113 -17.21 -4.65 3.31
C ASN A 113 -17.27 -4.06 1.88
N ALA A 114 -16.27 -4.29 1.05
CA ALA A 114 -16.27 -3.89 -0.36
C ALA A 114 -15.40 -4.86 -1.15
N ASP A 115 -15.92 -5.32 -2.28
CA ASP A 115 -15.16 -6.12 -3.23
C ASP A 115 -13.99 -5.34 -3.81
N GLY A 116 -12.91 -6.03 -4.13
CA GLY A 116 -11.66 -5.49 -4.63
C GLY A 116 -11.43 -5.76 -6.12
N ALA A 117 -10.19 -5.52 -6.51
CA ALA A 117 -9.77 -5.47 -7.90
C ALA A 117 -9.20 -6.80 -8.46
N PHE A 118 -9.26 -7.91 -7.69
CA PHE A 118 -8.89 -9.21 -8.26
C PHE A 118 -10.06 -9.79 -9.09
N ALA A 119 -10.54 -8.97 -10.04
CA ALA A 119 -11.67 -9.25 -10.91
C ALA A 119 -11.52 -8.51 -12.25
N GLU A 120 -12.34 -8.86 -13.24
CA GLU A 120 -12.38 -8.13 -14.52
C GLU A 120 -12.89 -6.70 -14.35
N TYR A 121 -13.75 -6.45 -13.35
CA TYR A 121 -14.33 -5.13 -13.04
C TYR A 121 -14.36 -4.90 -11.54
N VAL A 122 -14.20 -3.64 -11.14
CA VAL A 122 -14.36 -3.17 -9.75
C VAL A 122 -15.21 -1.91 -9.70
N SER A 123 -16.06 -1.80 -8.68
CA SER A 123 -16.89 -0.61 -8.43
C SER A 123 -16.19 0.32 -7.45
N VAL A 124 -16.01 1.60 -7.84
CA VAL A 124 -15.27 2.60 -7.07
C VAL A 124 -16.09 3.89 -7.00
N PRO A 125 -16.20 4.56 -5.83
CA PRO A 125 -16.81 5.88 -5.77
C PRO A 125 -16.06 6.86 -6.67
N VAL A 126 -16.77 7.65 -7.45
CA VAL A 126 -16.17 8.66 -8.35
C VAL A 126 -15.23 9.59 -7.58
N ALA A 127 -15.60 9.97 -6.36
CA ALA A 127 -14.78 10.82 -5.49
C ALA A 127 -13.43 10.19 -5.09
N ASN A 128 -13.27 8.88 -5.27
CA ASN A 128 -12.03 8.16 -4.97
C ASN A 128 -11.16 7.94 -6.23
N LEU A 129 -11.63 8.31 -7.42
CA LEU A 129 -10.90 8.11 -8.67
C LEU A 129 -9.83 9.17 -8.89
N TYR A 130 -8.69 8.73 -9.41
CA TYR A 130 -7.60 9.58 -9.90
C TYR A 130 -7.26 9.19 -11.32
N ALA A 131 -7.27 10.18 -12.22
CA ALA A 131 -6.86 9.95 -13.61
C ALA A 131 -5.35 9.66 -13.68
N VAL A 132 -4.99 8.64 -14.43
CA VAL A 132 -3.59 8.27 -14.66
C VAL A 132 -3.03 9.08 -15.81
N PRO A 133 -1.94 9.84 -15.62
CA PRO A 133 -1.28 10.57 -16.72
C PRO A 133 -0.81 9.63 -17.83
N ASP A 134 -0.83 10.09 -19.07
CA ASP A 134 -0.42 9.29 -20.25
C ASP A 134 1.06 8.84 -20.17
N SER A 135 1.90 9.62 -19.49
CA SER A 135 3.31 9.29 -19.25
C SER A 135 3.56 8.14 -18.28
N VAL A 136 2.52 7.68 -17.56
CA VAL A 136 2.58 6.59 -16.58
C VAL A 136 1.99 5.32 -17.19
N SER A 137 2.78 4.26 -17.28
CA SER A 137 2.31 2.95 -17.76
C SER A 137 1.39 2.27 -16.75
N ASP A 138 0.67 1.22 -17.17
CA ASP A 138 -0.19 0.45 -16.25
C ASP A 138 0.66 -0.28 -15.19
N GLU A 139 1.85 -0.77 -15.55
CA GLU A 139 2.80 -1.39 -14.64
C GLU A 139 3.34 -0.40 -13.59
N GLU A 140 3.40 0.88 -13.90
CA GLU A 140 3.74 1.93 -12.93
C GLU A 140 2.51 2.33 -12.10
N ALA A 141 1.37 2.55 -12.77
CA ALA A 141 0.15 3.04 -12.13
C ALA A 141 -0.40 2.10 -11.04
N VAL A 142 -0.25 0.78 -11.20
CA VAL A 142 -0.67 -0.21 -10.19
C VAL A 142 0.04 -0.03 -8.84
N PHE A 143 1.18 0.68 -8.81
CA PHE A 143 1.88 1.02 -7.57
C PHE A 143 1.39 2.30 -6.89
N THR A 144 0.40 3.00 -7.44
CA THR A 144 -0.05 4.28 -6.87
C THR A 144 -0.49 4.14 -5.42
N GLU A 145 -1.25 3.09 -5.07
CA GLU A 145 -1.71 2.88 -3.69
C GLU A 145 -0.53 2.67 -2.70
N PRO A 146 0.36 1.68 -2.89
CA PRO A 146 1.46 1.49 -1.95
C PRO A 146 2.49 2.64 -1.98
N LEU A 147 2.63 3.34 -3.10
CA LEU A 147 3.47 4.53 -3.20
C LEU A 147 2.85 5.71 -2.44
N ALA A 148 1.54 5.93 -2.55
CA ALA A 148 0.81 6.91 -1.75
C ALA A 148 0.98 6.63 -0.25
N ALA A 149 0.92 5.34 0.15
CA ALA A 149 1.19 4.97 1.54
C ALA A 149 2.62 5.36 1.98
N ALA A 150 3.62 5.32 1.09
CA ALA A 150 4.96 5.81 1.41
C ALA A 150 5.00 7.35 1.53
N PHE A 151 4.29 8.07 0.67
CA PHE A 151 4.16 9.53 0.74
C PHE A 151 3.46 10.02 2.01
N GLU A 152 2.56 9.22 2.61
CA GLU A 152 1.91 9.59 3.88
C GLU A 152 2.91 9.98 4.96
N ILE A 153 4.09 9.39 4.99
CA ILE A 153 5.13 9.74 5.96
C ILE A 153 5.48 11.22 5.86
N LEU A 154 5.62 11.75 4.65
CA LEU A 154 5.99 13.16 4.42
C LEU A 154 4.85 14.15 4.72
N THR A 155 3.60 13.67 4.82
CA THR A 155 2.48 14.49 5.30
C THR A 155 2.42 14.58 6.82
N GLN A 156 2.99 13.58 7.51
CA GLN A 156 2.93 13.44 8.97
C GLN A 156 4.16 14.00 9.68
N ILE A 157 5.33 13.99 9.01
CA ILE A 157 6.59 14.48 9.57
C ILE A 157 7.32 15.36 8.56
N GLN A 158 8.01 16.38 9.06
CA GLN A 158 8.92 17.17 8.27
C GLN A 158 10.33 16.58 8.37
N LEU A 159 10.97 16.35 7.22
CA LEU A 159 12.37 15.93 7.14
C LEU A 159 13.23 17.08 6.60
N ASN A 160 14.41 17.26 7.18
CA ASN A 160 15.38 18.23 6.74
C ASN A 160 16.58 17.55 6.06
N PRO A 161 17.34 18.24 5.19
CA PRO A 161 18.48 17.65 4.49
C PRO A 161 19.59 17.10 5.43
N GLY A 162 19.64 17.59 6.68
CA GLY A 162 20.58 17.11 7.71
C GLY A 162 20.16 15.82 8.41
N ASP A 163 18.89 15.45 8.36
CA ASP A 163 18.36 14.35 9.15
C ASP A 163 18.90 12.98 8.67
N GLU A 164 19.25 12.12 9.62
CA GLU A 164 19.62 10.73 9.41
C GLU A 164 18.36 9.87 9.55
N VAL A 165 17.95 9.22 8.48
CA VAL A 165 16.73 8.40 8.43
C VAL A 165 17.09 6.94 8.18
N LEU A 166 16.56 6.04 8.99
CA LEU A 166 16.66 4.60 8.80
C LEU A 166 15.33 4.00 8.34
N VAL A 167 15.33 3.32 7.21
CA VAL A 167 14.22 2.49 6.78
C VAL A 167 14.56 1.04 7.09
N LEU A 168 13.80 0.43 8.00
CA LEU A 168 13.91 -0.97 8.36
C LEU A 168 12.98 -1.81 7.48
N GLY A 169 13.59 -2.68 6.68
CA GLY A 169 12.89 -3.59 5.77
C GLY A 169 13.22 -3.32 4.30
N ASP A 170 13.61 -4.39 3.61
CA ASP A 170 13.95 -4.40 2.18
C ASP A 170 12.82 -4.91 1.28
N GLY A 171 11.60 -5.04 1.84
CA GLY A 171 10.41 -5.42 1.12
C GLY A 171 9.90 -4.34 0.16
N LYS A 172 8.78 -4.63 -0.53
CA LYS A 172 8.13 -3.69 -1.47
C LYS A 172 7.90 -2.32 -0.84
N LEU A 173 7.26 -2.28 0.33
CA LEU A 173 6.93 -1.02 1.01
C LEU A 173 8.19 -0.31 1.53
N GLY A 174 9.16 -1.03 2.11
CA GLY A 174 10.42 -0.43 2.56
C GLY A 174 11.20 0.20 1.41
N ASN A 175 11.21 -0.44 0.23
CA ASN A 175 11.81 0.13 -0.97
C ASN A 175 11.11 1.44 -1.39
N LEU A 176 9.78 1.46 -1.45
CA LEU A 176 9.01 2.66 -1.80
C LEU A 176 9.23 3.78 -0.76
N CYS A 177 9.21 3.46 0.54
CA CYS A 177 9.51 4.43 1.59
C CYS A 177 10.92 5.02 1.43
N ALA A 178 11.93 4.19 1.17
CA ALA A 178 13.30 4.67 0.99
C ALA A 178 13.43 5.63 -0.20
N GLN A 179 12.79 5.31 -1.34
CA GLN A 179 12.77 6.17 -2.51
C GLN A 179 12.04 7.50 -2.27
N VAL A 180 10.86 7.46 -1.63
CA VAL A 180 10.06 8.65 -1.33
C VAL A 180 10.77 9.56 -0.34
N LEU A 181 11.29 8.99 0.76
CA LEU A 181 11.98 9.80 1.78
C LEU A 181 13.24 10.46 1.25
N ARG A 182 13.94 9.84 0.29
CA ARG A 182 15.08 10.46 -0.39
C ARG A 182 14.72 11.77 -1.10
N LEU A 183 13.46 11.93 -1.53
CA LEU A 183 13.01 13.17 -2.20
C LEU A 183 13.01 14.39 -1.28
N SER A 184 13.03 14.21 0.05
CA SER A 184 13.16 15.29 1.03
C SER A 184 14.58 15.89 1.11
N GLY A 185 15.58 15.19 0.55
CA GLY A 185 16.98 15.56 0.70
C GLY A 185 17.65 15.06 1.98
N ALA A 186 16.93 14.37 2.87
CA ALA A 186 17.49 13.72 4.06
C ALA A 186 18.42 12.54 3.69
N ARG A 187 19.29 12.16 4.63
CA ARG A 187 20.24 11.06 4.46
C ARG A 187 19.60 9.72 4.79
N ILE A 188 19.13 9.02 3.78
CA ILE A 188 18.39 7.76 3.93
C ILE A 188 19.34 6.57 3.94
N THR A 189 19.20 5.71 4.95
CA THR A 189 19.82 4.38 5.00
C THR A 189 18.71 3.33 5.04
N ALA A 190 18.76 2.34 4.16
CA ALA A 190 17.86 1.17 4.19
C ALA A 190 18.61 -0.04 4.77
N LEU A 191 18.03 -0.67 5.78
CA LEU A 191 18.54 -1.87 6.42
C LEU A 191 17.64 -3.07 6.08
N GLY A 192 18.22 -4.14 5.57
CA GLY A 192 17.48 -5.32 5.15
C GLY A 192 18.27 -6.62 5.26
N LYS A 193 17.59 -7.73 4.95
CA LYS A 193 18.15 -9.09 5.02
C LYS A 193 18.61 -9.64 3.67
N HIS A 194 18.12 -9.06 2.55
CA HIS A 194 18.29 -9.63 1.21
C HIS A 194 19.13 -8.70 0.34
N ALA A 195 20.32 -9.16 -0.06
CA ALA A 195 21.26 -8.35 -0.84
C ALA A 195 20.69 -7.92 -2.20
N ASP A 196 19.95 -8.79 -2.88
CA ASP A 196 19.29 -8.54 -4.16
C ASP A 196 18.23 -7.43 -4.07
N LYS A 197 17.42 -7.41 -3.00
CA LYS A 197 16.43 -6.38 -2.74
C LYS A 197 17.07 -5.05 -2.36
N LEU A 198 18.09 -5.08 -1.52
CA LEU A 198 18.89 -3.89 -1.19
C LEU A 198 19.59 -3.31 -2.41
N ALA A 199 20.03 -4.15 -3.35
CA ALA A 199 20.60 -3.68 -4.61
C ALA A 199 19.62 -2.86 -5.45
N LEU A 200 18.30 -3.18 -5.43
CA LEU A 200 17.28 -2.36 -6.06
C LEU A 200 17.12 -1.00 -5.37
N ILE A 201 17.11 -0.97 -4.04
CA ILE A 201 17.06 0.28 -3.26
C ILE A 201 18.30 1.13 -3.54
N LYS A 202 19.48 0.52 -3.59
CA LYS A 202 20.75 1.21 -3.87
C LYS A 202 20.76 1.91 -5.23
N LYS A 203 20.11 1.32 -6.25
CA LYS A 203 20.00 1.95 -7.59
C LYS A 203 19.24 3.28 -7.57
N SER A 204 18.38 3.52 -6.58
CA SER A 204 17.71 4.81 -6.39
C SER A 204 18.56 5.85 -5.64
N GLY A 205 19.84 5.57 -5.35
CA GLY A 205 20.74 6.50 -4.66
C GLY A 205 20.63 6.46 -3.13
N VAL A 206 19.95 5.47 -2.56
CA VAL A 206 19.83 5.26 -1.11
C VAL A 206 20.99 4.42 -0.60
N ARG A 207 21.57 4.78 0.55
CA ARG A 207 22.55 3.95 1.24
C ARG A 207 21.88 2.66 1.74
N THR A 208 22.52 1.51 1.56
CA THR A 208 21.99 0.22 1.99
C THR A 208 22.96 -0.50 2.90
N VAL A 209 22.44 -1.24 3.88
CA VAL A 209 23.21 -2.06 4.83
C VAL A 209 22.52 -3.42 4.96
N LEU A 210 23.29 -4.51 4.89
CA LEU A 210 22.81 -5.84 5.25
C LEU A 210 22.70 -5.96 6.77
N LEU A 211 21.67 -6.67 7.25
CA LEU A 211 21.46 -6.84 8.68
C LEU A 211 22.67 -7.50 9.37
N ASN A 212 23.38 -8.42 8.70
CA ASN A 212 24.56 -9.07 9.24
C ASN A 212 25.77 -8.10 9.37
N ASP A 213 25.78 -7.01 8.61
CA ASP A 213 26.81 -5.99 8.65
C ASP A 213 26.40 -4.77 9.49
N TRP A 214 25.22 -4.86 10.15
CA TRP A 214 24.69 -3.78 10.94
C TRP A 214 25.56 -3.45 12.15
N GLN A 215 25.93 -2.15 12.24
CA GLN A 215 26.57 -1.61 13.43
C GLN A 215 25.59 -0.66 14.15
N PRO A 216 25.32 -0.85 15.44
CA PRO A 216 24.40 -0.02 16.20
C PRO A 216 24.76 1.46 16.11
N ARG A 217 23.80 2.29 15.71
CA ARG A 217 23.89 3.74 15.72
C ARG A 217 22.50 4.35 15.85
N LEU A 218 22.42 5.63 16.20
CA LEU A 218 21.17 6.34 16.39
C LEU A 218 20.80 7.15 15.16
N PHE A 219 19.47 7.28 14.93
CA PHE A 219 18.85 8.01 13.82
C PHE A 219 17.82 9.00 14.34
N ASP A 220 17.62 10.09 13.58
CA ASP A 220 16.60 11.09 13.84
C ASP A 220 15.19 10.54 13.63
N VAL A 221 15.03 9.79 12.55
CA VAL A 221 13.76 9.16 12.16
C VAL A 221 14.02 7.71 11.78
N ILE A 222 13.14 6.82 12.24
CA ILE A 222 13.12 5.41 11.82
C ILE A 222 11.76 5.09 11.23
N VAL A 223 11.74 4.45 10.07
CA VAL A 223 10.54 3.89 9.44
C VAL A 223 10.58 2.37 9.55
N GLU A 224 9.70 1.80 10.35
CA GLU A 224 9.56 0.36 10.54
C GLU A 224 8.62 -0.21 9.46
N ALA A 225 9.15 -1.01 8.55
CA ALA A 225 8.44 -1.66 7.45
C ALA A 225 8.81 -3.15 7.29
N THR A 226 9.24 -3.80 8.40
CA THR A 226 9.66 -5.21 8.36
C THR A 226 8.51 -6.20 8.54
N GLY A 227 7.44 -5.78 9.23
CA GLY A 227 6.36 -6.69 9.62
C GLY A 227 6.76 -7.71 10.69
N SER A 228 7.72 -7.39 11.58
CA SER A 228 8.22 -8.33 12.59
C SER A 228 8.47 -7.65 13.94
N ALA A 229 8.30 -8.41 15.04
CA ALA A 229 8.61 -7.94 16.38
C ALA A 229 10.08 -7.53 16.52
N ALA A 230 11.01 -8.34 15.99
CA ALA A 230 12.43 -8.02 16.00
C ALA A 230 12.78 -6.72 15.26
N GLY A 231 12.02 -6.39 14.19
CA GLY A 231 12.17 -5.11 13.50
C GLY A 231 11.76 -3.93 14.37
N LEU A 232 10.67 -4.06 15.12
CA LEU A 232 10.21 -3.04 16.06
C LEU A 232 11.19 -2.86 17.24
N GLU A 233 11.72 -3.93 17.81
CA GLU A 233 12.74 -3.88 18.86
C GLU A 233 14.01 -3.18 18.37
N LEU A 234 14.48 -3.52 17.16
CA LEU A 234 15.61 -2.86 16.54
C LEU A 234 15.34 -1.36 16.31
N ALA A 235 14.13 -1.02 15.85
CA ALA A 235 13.72 0.37 15.67
C ALA A 235 13.80 1.16 16.99
N LEU A 236 13.25 0.62 18.07
CA LEU A 236 13.28 1.25 19.40
C LEU A 236 14.70 1.41 19.95
N SER A 237 15.62 0.52 19.60
CA SER A 237 17.02 0.59 20.04
C SER A 237 17.88 1.57 19.21
N ALA A 238 17.45 1.90 17.99
CA ALA A 238 18.20 2.70 17.03
C ALA A 238 17.66 4.14 16.86
N VAL A 239 16.48 4.47 17.41
CA VAL A 239 15.97 5.83 17.42
C VAL A 239 16.64 6.64 18.53
N ARG A 240 17.10 7.86 18.20
CA ARG A 240 17.70 8.76 19.20
C ARG A 240 16.68 9.26 20.23
N PRO A 241 17.11 9.71 21.39
CA PRO A 241 16.22 10.44 22.29
C PRO A 241 15.54 11.62 21.57
N ARG A 242 14.22 11.75 21.78
CA ARG A 242 13.32 12.72 21.13
C ARG A 242 13.22 12.56 19.61
N GLY A 243 13.68 11.43 19.05
CA GLY A 243 13.52 11.07 17.65
C GLY A 243 12.11 10.56 17.33
N THR A 244 11.88 10.24 16.07
CA THR A 244 10.57 9.78 15.59
C THR A 244 10.64 8.34 15.05
N LEU A 245 9.73 7.49 15.51
CA LEU A 245 9.50 6.15 15.00
C LEU A 245 8.18 6.11 14.22
N VAL A 246 8.26 5.90 12.91
CA VAL A 246 7.09 5.74 12.03
C VAL A 246 6.81 4.25 11.84
N LEU A 247 5.62 3.80 12.24
CA LEU A 247 5.16 2.42 12.10
C LEU A 247 4.36 2.28 10.80
N LYS A 248 4.88 1.48 9.86
CA LYS A 248 4.23 1.17 8.57
C LYS A 248 3.68 -0.24 8.50
N SER A 249 4.13 -1.12 9.38
CA SER A 249 3.72 -2.52 9.36
C SER A 249 2.40 -2.72 10.09
N THR A 250 1.46 -3.42 9.44
CA THR A 250 0.25 -3.96 10.07
C THR A 250 0.46 -5.45 10.29
N ILE A 251 0.52 -5.88 11.55
CA ILE A 251 0.75 -7.28 11.92
C ILE A 251 -0.50 -7.79 12.62
N ALA A 252 -1.07 -8.90 12.13
CA ALA A 252 -2.27 -9.48 12.72
C ALA A 252 -2.00 -10.12 14.11
N ALA A 253 -0.78 -10.62 14.35
CA ALA A 253 -0.41 -11.22 15.61
C ALA A 253 -0.07 -10.17 16.67
N ALA A 254 -0.52 -10.40 17.91
CA ALA A 254 -0.13 -9.59 19.05
C ALA A 254 1.39 -9.75 19.33
N HIS A 255 2.06 -8.65 19.63
CA HIS A 255 3.46 -8.64 20.04
C HIS A 255 3.60 -8.09 21.45
N GLN A 256 4.49 -8.71 22.23
CA GLN A 256 4.97 -8.12 23.47
C GLN A 256 6.17 -7.22 23.16
N VAL A 257 6.03 -5.93 23.46
CA VAL A 257 7.09 -4.94 23.30
C VAL A 257 7.14 -4.07 24.55
N SER A 258 8.34 -3.79 25.05
CA SER A 258 8.51 -2.83 26.14
C SER A 258 8.36 -1.41 25.61
N LEU A 259 7.45 -0.64 26.16
CA LEU A 259 7.29 0.81 25.88
C LEU A 259 8.21 1.69 26.75
N ALA A 260 8.97 1.12 27.68
CA ALA A 260 9.88 1.88 28.54
C ALA A 260 10.88 2.75 27.74
N PRO A 261 11.51 2.28 26.63
CA PRO A 261 12.37 3.14 25.82
C PRO A 261 11.65 4.35 25.21
N VAL A 262 10.36 4.22 24.87
CA VAL A 262 9.55 5.32 24.35
C VAL A 262 9.44 6.43 25.38
N VAL A 263 9.13 6.07 26.64
CA VAL A 263 8.98 7.03 27.74
C VAL A 263 10.31 7.63 28.17
N ILE A 264 11.34 6.77 28.37
CA ILE A 264 12.65 7.20 28.88
C ILE A 264 13.34 8.14 27.88
N ASN A 265 13.25 7.85 26.60
CA ASN A 265 13.90 8.64 25.54
C ASN A 265 12.97 9.66 24.89
N GLU A 266 11.74 9.86 25.38
CA GLU A 266 10.75 10.81 24.84
C GLU A 266 10.53 10.64 23.34
N ILE A 267 10.43 9.38 22.85
CA ILE A 267 10.30 9.05 21.42
C ILE A 267 8.90 9.37 20.92
N ASN A 268 8.80 10.05 19.77
CA ASN A 268 7.54 10.22 19.05
C ASN A 268 7.22 8.94 18.26
N VAL A 269 6.09 8.29 18.53
CA VAL A 269 5.63 7.12 17.77
C VAL A 269 4.43 7.48 16.92
N ILE A 270 4.54 7.30 15.61
CA ILE A 270 3.52 7.68 14.62
C ILE A 270 3.09 6.44 13.83
N GLY A 271 1.79 6.15 13.84
CA GLY A 271 1.19 5.18 12.92
C GLY A 271 0.97 5.83 11.55
N SER A 272 1.37 5.14 10.47
CA SER A 272 1.25 5.67 9.11
C SER A 272 0.69 4.61 8.17
N ARG A 273 -0.35 4.95 7.39
CA ARG A 273 -1.08 3.99 6.57
C ARG A 273 -1.22 4.46 5.11
N CYS A 274 -2.42 4.74 4.65
CA CYS A 274 -2.75 5.20 3.30
C CYS A 274 -2.35 6.68 3.12
N GLY A 275 -2.04 7.10 1.91
CA GLY A 275 -1.50 8.41 1.64
C GLY A 275 -2.10 9.14 0.43
N PRO A 276 -1.50 10.27 0.01
CA PRO A 276 -1.96 11.09 -1.09
C PRO A 276 -1.69 10.45 -2.45
N PHE A 277 -2.74 10.09 -3.18
CA PHE A 277 -2.67 9.50 -4.52
C PHE A 277 -2.11 10.48 -5.56
N ALA A 278 -2.43 11.77 -5.43
CA ALA A 278 -1.91 12.80 -6.32
C ALA A 278 -0.38 12.86 -6.31
N ASP A 279 0.23 12.90 -5.12
CA ASP A 279 1.69 12.97 -4.96
C ASP A 279 2.37 11.71 -5.52
N ALA A 280 1.72 10.54 -5.36
CA ALA A 280 2.21 9.29 -5.93
C ALA A 280 2.19 9.31 -7.47
N LEU A 281 1.09 9.75 -8.08
CA LEU A 281 0.97 9.88 -9.54
C LEU A 281 1.94 10.92 -10.10
N ASP A 282 2.11 12.06 -9.43
CA ASP A 282 3.08 13.09 -9.81
C ASP A 282 4.52 12.58 -9.77
N ALA A 283 4.86 11.78 -8.73
CA ALA A 283 6.18 11.18 -8.63
C ALA A 283 6.43 10.13 -9.72
N LEU A 284 5.41 9.33 -10.09
CA LEU A 284 5.48 8.38 -11.19
C LEU A 284 5.60 9.10 -12.55
N SER A 285 4.77 10.10 -12.79
CA SER A 285 4.76 10.90 -14.02
C SER A 285 6.10 11.60 -14.25
N ALA A 286 6.67 12.19 -13.19
CA ALA A 286 7.97 12.84 -13.21
C ALA A 286 9.17 11.87 -13.13
N LYS A 287 8.93 10.55 -13.12
CA LYS A 287 9.95 9.49 -13.01
C LYS A 287 10.90 9.67 -11.81
N ARG A 288 10.41 10.27 -10.71
CA ARG A 288 11.18 10.48 -9.48
C ARG A 288 11.37 9.20 -8.65
N VAL A 289 10.52 8.20 -8.88
CA VAL A 289 10.57 6.88 -8.26
C VAL A 289 10.54 5.78 -9.31
N ALA A 290 11.27 4.68 -9.07
CA ALA A 290 11.36 3.54 -9.97
C ALA A 290 10.65 2.34 -9.34
N VAL A 291 9.48 1.98 -9.87
CA VAL A 291 8.63 0.91 -9.32
C VAL A 291 8.67 -0.37 -10.15
N THR A 292 8.87 -0.27 -11.47
CA THR A 292 8.88 -1.44 -12.37
C THR A 292 9.94 -2.50 -12.01
N PRO A 293 11.15 -2.17 -11.49
CA PRO A 293 12.10 -3.18 -11.04
C PRO A 293 11.61 -4.02 -9.84
N LEU A 294 10.56 -3.58 -9.17
CA LEU A 294 9.92 -4.30 -8.07
C LEU A 294 8.94 -5.37 -8.56
N ILE A 295 8.57 -5.38 -9.84
CA ILE A 295 7.70 -6.40 -10.42
C ILE A 295 8.49 -7.69 -10.57
N ASP A 296 7.92 -8.78 -10.09
CA ASP A 296 8.47 -10.12 -10.23
C ASP A 296 7.84 -10.83 -11.44
N ARG A 297 6.50 -10.88 -11.44
CA ARG A 297 5.75 -11.56 -12.47
C ARG A 297 4.33 -11.04 -12.62
N VAL A 298 3.80 -11.11 -13.84
CA VAL A 298 2.39 -10.90 -14.17
C VAL A 298 1.75 -12.26 -14.44
N TYR A 299 0.65 -12.55 -13.79
CA TYR A 299 -0.16 -13.77 -13.99
C TYR A 299 -1.49 -13.40 -14.63
N ALA A 300 -2.08 -14.30 -15.41
CA ALA A 300 -3.50 -14.19 -15.74
C ALA A 300 -4.35 -14.32 -14.47
N LEU A 301 -5.49 -13.63 -14.42
CA LEU A 301 -6.42 -13.74 -13.29
C LEU A 301 -6.87 -15.18 -13.03
N ALA A 302 -6.98 -15.99 -14.10
CA ALA A 302 -7.27 -17.42 -14.00
C ALA A 302 -6.24 -18.21 -13.17
N ASP A 303 -5.01 -17.74 -13.10
CA ASP A 303 -3.91 -18.35 -12.33
C ASP A 303 -3.74 -17.69 -10.96
N GLY A 304 -4.71 -16.92 -10.50
CA GLY A 304 -4.59 -16.03 -9.33
C GLY A 304 -4.32 -16.76 -8.02
N VAL A 305 -4.77 -18.01 -7.86
CA VAL A 305 -4.41 -18.84 -6.70
C VAL A 305 -2.89 -19.10 -6.68
N SER A 306 -2.33 -19.52 -7.81
CA SER A 306 -0.89 -19.74 -7.96
C SER A 306 -0.08 -18.44 -7.80
N ALA A 307 -0.62 -17.32 -8.29
CA ALA A 307 -0.04 -15.99 -8.11
C ALA A 307 0.01 -15.59 -6.63
N SER A 308 -1.05 -15.84 -5.87
CA SER A 308 -1.12 -15.58 -4.44
C SER A 308 -0.13 -16.44 -3.65
N GLN A 309 0.00 -17.71 -4.01
CA GLN A 309 1.02 -18.60 -3.43
C GLN A 309 2.44 -18.10 -3.73
N HIS A 310 2.69 -17.64 -4.97
CA HIS A 310 4.00 -17.04 -5.33
C HIS A 310 4.26 -15.78 -4.50
N ALA A 311 3.29 -14.88 -4.39
CA ALA A 311 3.43 -13.64 -3.62
C ALA A 311 3.77 -13.89 -2.13
N GLY A 312 3.36 -15.03 -1.58
CA GLY A 312 3.65 -15.47 -0.21
C GLY A 312 5.04 -16.09 0.00
N ARG A 313 5.79 -16.39 -1.06
CA ARG A 313 7.14 -16.99 -0.94
C ARG A 313 8.15 -15.99 -0.40
N ALA A 314 9.11 -16.51 0.37
CA ALA A 314 10.27 -15.71 0.78
C ALA A 314 11.01 -15.19 -0.45
N GLY A 315 11.38 -13.92 -0.44
CA GLY A 315 12.08 -13.31 -1.57
C GLY A 315 11.16 -12.71 -2.64
N ALA A 316 9.88 -13.09 -2.76
CA ALA A 316 8.97 -12.57 -3.78
C ALA A 316 8.87 -11.04 -3.75
N LYS A 317 8.92 -10.44 -4.94
CA LYS A 317 8.66 -9.02 -5.15
C LYS A 317 7.17 -8.81 -5.47
N LYS A 318 6.81 -7.81 -6.25
CA LYS A 318 5.42 -7.52 -6.61
C LYS A 318 4.93 -8.53 -7.66
N ILE A 319 3.88 -9.26 -7.32
CA ILE A 319 3.13 -10.10 -8.25
C ILE A 319 1.93 -9.31 -8.72
N LEU A 320 1.69 -9.32 -10.03
CA LEU A 320 0.56 -8.66 -10.66
C LEU A 320 -0.40 -9.70 -11.25
N LEU A 321 -1.67 -9.33 -11.31
CA LEU A 321 -2.76 -10.07 -11.95
C LEU A 321 -3.28 -9.26 -13.14
N ARG A 322 -3.49 -9.94 -14.26
CA ARG A 322 -4.14 -9.40 -15.46
C ARG A 322 -5.44 -10.15 -15.70
N PRO A 323 -6.59 -9.47 -15.57
CA PRO A 323 -7.90 -10.05 -15.87
C PRO A 323 -8.09 -10.45 -17.33
#